data_d34c7dadd4d3089c39e54b3629c50865
#
_entry.id   d34c7dadd4d3089c39e54b3629c50865
#
_cell.length_a   1.000
_cell.length_b   1.000
_cell.length_c   1.000
_cell.angle_alpha   90.00
_cell.angle_beta   90.00
_cell.angle_gamma   90.00
#
_symmetry.space_group_name_H-M   'P 1'
#
loop_
_entity.id
_entity.type
_entity.pdbx_description
1 polymer ?
#
loop_
_entity_poly.entity_id
_entity_poly.type
_entity_poly.pdbx_seq_one_letter_code
_entity_poly.pdbx_strand_id
1 'polypeptide(L)'
;MKHTLKTLIATVALLSSPLIHAAEKLVSIGGDVTEIVYALGAGNEMVARDSTSLRPKAVLALPDVGYMRQLNTEGILSMHPTMVLSSELAEPSLVLQQLAQNGVKVVRVPGMASVDAVPKKIDVIAKALNRQAEGEKLIATYRTQLSAVKHDPLPVKMLFVMSHGGMTSMAAGQDTAADAMITSVGAKNAMQGFSRYRPLSQEGVIASAPDILLLTADGIKSLGGMDQVWKLPGVAMTPAGKNKRVLVLDDMSLLGFGLQTPAVMTQLRQAAENVK
;
A
#
# COMPACT_ATOMS: atom_id res chain seq x y z
N MET A 1 -2.95 25.33 84.30
CA MET A 1 -3.62 24.30 83.50
C MET A 1 -3.39 24.68 82.04
N LYS A 2 -2.48 24.00 81.36
CA LYS A 2 -2.13 24.27 79.94
C LYS A 2 -2.60 23.06 79.14
N HIS A 3 -3.63 23.25 78.29
CA HIS A 3 -4.07 22.23 77.33
C HIS A 3 -3.34 22.36 76.01
N THR A 4 -2.47 21.42 75.70
CA THR A 4 -1.81 21.28 74.40
C THR A 4 -2.68 20.52 73.44
N LEU A 5 -3.16 21.21 72.41
CA LEU A 5 -3.94 20.63 71.31
C LEU A 5 -2.95 20.02 70.31
N LYS A 6 -2.95 18.68 70.14
CA LYS A 6 -2.17 17.97 69.13
C LYS A 6 -2.96 17.88 67.82
N THR A 7 -2.55 18.65 66.84
CA THR A 7 -3.10 18.59 65.48
C THR A 7 -2.52 17.38 64.75
N LEU A 8 -3.39 16.41 64.38
CA LEU A 8 -3.04 15.22 63.60
C LEU A 8 -3.16 15.58 62.12
N ILE A 9 -2.04 15.74 61.41
CA ILE A 9 -2.01 15.95 59.97
C ILE A 9 -2.08 14.55 59.32
N ALA A 10 -3.23 14.17 58.72
CA ALA A 10 -3.40 12.97 57.91
C ALA A 10 -2.87 13.26 56.50
N THR A 11 -1.69 12.73 56.16
CA THR A 11 -1.15 12.77 54.80
C THR A 11 -1.86 11.74 53.92
N VAL A 12 -2.75 12.18 53.05
CA VAL A 12 -3.38 11.32 52.03
C VAL A 12 -2.38 11.15 50.90
N ALA A 13 -1.68 10.02 50.86
CA ALA A 13 -0.84 9.63 49.73
C ALA A 13 -1.78 9.18 48.62
N LEU A 14 -1.97 10.01 47.58
CA LEU A 14 -2.59 9.61 46.33
C LEU A 14 -1.67 8.59 45.64
N LEU A 15 -2.03 7.32 45.73
CA LEU A 15 -1.44 6.24 44.91
C LEU A 15 -1.89 6.44 43.46
N SER A 16 -1.09 7.20 42.68
CA SER A 16 -1.20 7.19 41.25
C SER A 16 -0.72 5.82 40.74
N SER A 17 -1.63 4.86 40.64
CA SER A 17 -1.36 3.60 39.94
C SER A 17 -1.01 3.93 38.49
N PRO A 18 0.16 3.53 37.98
CA PRO A 18 0.40 3.62 36.55
C PRO A 18 -0.65 2.76 35.87
N LEU A 19 -1.45 3.37 35.00
CA LEU A 19 -2.27 2.64 34.05
C LEU A 19 -1.31 1.83 33.19
N ILE A 20 -1.14 0.54 33.52
CA ILE A 20 -0.45 -0.41 32.65
C ILE A 20 -1.33 -0.52 31.42
N HIS A 21 -1.00 0.29 30.41
CA HIS A 21 -1.56 0.13 29.07
C HIS A 21 -1.06 -1.23 28.59
N ALA A 22 -1.93 -2.21 28.51
CA ALA A 22 -1.59 -3.47 27.86
C ALA A 22 -1.07 -3.12 26.46
N ALA A 23 0.13 -3.60 26.12
CA ALA A 23 0.73 -3.33 24.82
C ALA A 23 -0.25 -3.74 23.72
N GLU A 24 -0.53 -2.84 22.79
CA GLU A 24 -1.36 -3.14 21.61
C GLU A 24 -0.72 -4.29 20.83
N LYS A 25 -1.54 -5.24 20.40
CA LYS A 25 -1.16 -6.34 19.54
C LYS A 25 -1.80 -6.11 18.17
N LEU A 26 -1.00 -5.57 17.25
CA LEU A 26 -1.48 -5.16 15.95
C LEU A 26 -1.33 -6.28 14.92
N VAL A 27 -2.37 -6.51 14.14
CA VAL A 27 -2.28 -7.18 12.85
C VAL A 27 -2.52 -6.15 11.76
N SER A 28 -1.62 -6.07 10.80
CA SER A 28 -1.73 -5.16 9.66
C SER A 28 -2.06 -5.93 8.39
N ILE A 29 -3.06 -5.46 7.65
CA ILE A 29 -3.55 -6.03 6.40
C ILE A 29 -3.47 -4.97 5.30
N GLY A 30 -2.55 -5.20 4.35
CA GLY A 30 -2.17 -4.28 3.30
C GLY A 30 -0.76 -3.73 3.47
N GLY A 31 0.09 -3.88 2.44
CA GLY A 31 1.48 -3.44 2.48
C GLY A 31 1.63 -1.94 2.69
N ASP A 32 0.71 -1.13 2.16
CA ASP A 32 0.63 0.31 2.38
C ASP A 32 0.31 0.67 3.84
N VAL A 33 -0.58 -0.08 4.48
CA VAL A 33 -0.94 0.07 5.89
C VAL A 33 0.27 -0.26 6.77
N THR A 34 0.94 -1.37 6.48
CA THR A 34 2.11 -1.84 7.22
C THR A 34 3.27 -0.84 7.17
N GLU A 35 3.58 -0.29 6.00
CA GLU A 35 4.62 0.74 5.86
C GLU A 35 4.32 1.97 6.74
N ILE A 36 3.05 2.40 6.79
CA ILE A 36 2.64 3.54 7.61
C ILE A 36 2.76 3.22 9.11
N VAL A 37 2.35 2.03 9.55
CA VAL A 37 2.52 1.58 10.95
C VAL A 37 3.98 1.67 11.39
N TYR A 38 4.90 1.17 10.57
CA TYR A 38 6.33 1.25 10.85
C TYR A 38 6.85 2.69 10.83
N ALA A 39 6.42 3.49 9.87
CA ALA A 39 6.84 4.89 9.76
C ALA A 39 6.35 5.74 10.94
N LEU A 40 5.23 5.38 11.55
CA LEU A 40 4.73 5.98 12.79
C LEU A 40 5.41 5.43 14.05
N GLY A 41 6.38 4.51 13.93
CA GLY A 41 7.12 3.95 15.05
C GLY A 41 6.37 2.87 15.85
N ALA A 42 5.28 2.31 15.30
CA ALA A 42 4.46 1.26 15.96
C ALA A 42 4.80 -0.16 15.49
N GLY A 43 5.90 -0.36 14.75
CA GLY A 43 6.29 -1.67 14.24
C GLY A 43 6.49 -2.74 15.33
N ASN A 44 6.93 -2.35 16.52
CA ASN A 44 7.12 -3.25 17.65
C ASN A 44 5.81 -3.74 18.29
N GLU A 45 4.68 -3.11 17.97
CA GLU A 45 3.37 -3.49 18.42
C GLU A 45 2.74 -4.56 17.49
N MET A 46 3.33 -4.77 16.32
CA MET A 46 2.83 -5.75 15.35
C MET A 46 3.14 -7.18 15.77
N VAL A 47 2.13 -8.03 15.72
CA VAL A 47 2.22 -9.48 16.01
C VAL A 47 2.07 -10.34 14.76
N ALA A 48 1.49 -9.81 13.68
CA ALA A 48 1.37 -10.48 12.40
C ALA A 48 1.13 -9.48 11.24
N ARG A 49 1.31 -9.96 10.02
CA ARG A 49 1.13 -9.23 8.77
C ARG A 49 0.39 -10.06 7.73
N ASP A 50 -0.15 -9.41 6.71
CA ASP A 50 -0.64 -10.13 5.51
C ASP A 50 0.50 -10.36 4.49
N SER A 51 0.24 -11.20 3.47
CA SER A 51 1.24 -11.56 2.45
C SER A 51 1.71 -10.38 1.58
N THR A 52 0.94 -9.28 1.49
CA THR A 52 1.33 -8.08 0.73
C THR A 52 2.27 -7.15 1.50
N SER A 53 2.42 -7.38 2.80
CA SER A 53 3.25 -6.59 3.71
C SER A 53 4.71 -7.07 3.66
N LEU A 54 5.48 -6.53 2.73
CA LEU A 54 6.87 -6.94 2.47
C LEU A 54 7.90 -5.91 2.95
N ARG A 55 7.45 -4.73 3.39
CA ARG A 55 8.31 -3.63 3.84
C ARG A 55 7.81 -2.99 5.14
N PRO A 56 8.79 -2.49 5.95
CA PRO A 56 10.25 -2.67 5.83
C PRO A 56 10.66 -4.12 6.00
N LYS A 57 11.91 -4.49 5.67
CA LYS A 57 12.37 -5.92 5.76
C LYS A 57 12.13 -6.56 7.13
N ALA A 58 12.13 -5.77 8.20
CA ALA A 58 11.86 -6.25 9.56
C ALA A 58 10.49 -6.95 9.68
N VAL A 59 9.49 -6.57 8.87
CA VAL A 59 8.15 -7.16 8.91
C VAL A 59 8.14 -8.63 8.50
N LEU A 60 9.12 -9.07 7.70
CA LEU A 60 9.21 -10.46 7.21
C LEU A 60 9.49 -11.47 8.32
N ALA A 61 9.94 -11.02 9.50
CA ALA A 61 10.10 -11.86 10.68
C ALA A 61 8.76 -12.17 11.39
N LEU A 62 7.68 -11.44 11.07
CA LEU A 62 6.37 -11.63 11.66
C LEU A 62 5.59 -12.75 10.94
N PRO A 63 4.72 -13.48 11.65
CA PRO A 63 3.79 -14.42 11.07
C PRO A 63 2.98 -13.82 9.94
N ASP A 64 2.80 -14.59 8.86
CA ASP A 64 1.97 -14.24 7.71
C ASP A 64 0.57 -14.85 7.88
N VAL A 65 -0.46 -14.02 7.92
CA VAL A 65 -1.86 -14.45 8.07
C VAL A 65 -2.57 -14.67 6.72
N GLY A 66 -1.83 -14.64 5.63
CA GLY A 66 -2.33 -14.90 4.27
C GLY A 66 -2.62 -13.63 3.47
N TYR A 67 -3.14 -13.84 2.26
CA TYR A 67 -3.41 -12.76 1.31
C TYR A 67 -4.66 -11.96 1.72
N MET A 68 -4.55 -10.64 1.67
CA MET A 68 -5.59 -9.70 2.13
C MET A 68 -7.00 -9.96 1.59
N ARG A 69 -7.15 -10.59 0.43
CA ARG A 69 -8.45 -10.95 -0.16
C ARG A 69 -8.87 -12.39 0.09
N GLN A 70 -8.06 -13.17 0.83
CA GLN A 70 -8.29 -14.58 1.16
C GLN A 70 -7.92 -14.84 2.63
N LEU A 71 -8.36 -13.95 3.52
CA LEU A 71 -8.07 -14.02 4.95
C LEU A 71 -8.79 -15.20 5.61
N ASN A 72 -8.23 -15.65 6.74
CA ASN A 72 -8.83 -16.66 7.61
C ASN A 72 -8.99 -16.09 9.03
N THR A 73 -10.22 -16.17 9.58
CA THR A 73 -10.53 -15.64 10.90
C THR A 73 -9.74 -16.32 12.01
N GLU A 74 -9.64 -17.65 12.00
CA GLU A 74 -8.92 -18.40 13.02
C GLU A 74 -7.43 -18.12 13.01
N GLY A 75 -6.84 -18.01 11.81
CA GLY A 75 -5.43 -17.65 11.63
C GLY A 75 -5.10 -16.29 12.21
N ILE A 76 -5.98 -15.31 12.05
CA ILE A 76 -5.79 -13.97 12.64
C ILE A 76 -6.03 -14.00 14.15
N LEU A 77 -7.09 -14.65 14.64
CA LEU A 77 -7.39 -14.75 16.06
C LEU A 77 -6.31 -15.50 16.85
N SER A 78 -5.62 -16.49 16.24
CA SER A 78 -4.52 -17.21 16.88
C SER A 78 -3.32 -16.31 17.21
N MET A 79 -3.21 -15.13 16.58
CA MET A 79 -2.21 -14.11 16.90
C MET A 79 -2.61 -13.26 18.13
N HIS A 80 -3.81 -13.48 18.70
CA HIS A 80 -4.38 -12.74 19.81
C HIS A 80 -4.34 -11.21 19.64
N PRO A 81 -4.79 -10.67 18.49
CA PRO A 81 -4.73 -9.23 18.24
C PRO A 81 -5.71 -8.47 19.15
N THR A 82 -5.30 -7.27 19.57
CA THR A 82 -6.23 -6.28 20.17
C THR A 82 -6.81 -5.38 19.08
N MET A 83 -6.04 -5.18 18.00
CA MET A 83 -6.44 -4.33 16.89
C MET A 83 -5.98 -4.92 15.53
N VAL A 84 -6.84 -4.77 14.53
CA VAL A 84 -6.52 -5.03 13.12
C VAL A 84 -6.67 -3.73 12.35
N LEU A 85 -5.58 -3.29 11.70
CA LEU A 85 -5.57 -2.20 10.73
C LEU A 85 -5.66 -2.82 9.34
N SER A 86 -6.75 -2.59 8.63
CA SER A 86 -7.01 -3.23 7.35
C SER A 86 -7.26 -2.22 6.24
N SER A 87 -6.55 -2.37 5.13
CA SER A 87 -6.86 -1.64 3.90
C SER A 87 -8.28 -1.99 3.41
N GLU A 88 -9.04 -0.99 2.96
CA GLU A 88 -10.33 -1.21 2.30
C GLU A 88 -10.21 -2.06 1.02
N LEU A 89 -9.01 -2.23 0.47
CA LEU A 89 -8.75 -3.14 -0.65
C LEU A 89 -8.97 -4.62 -0.27
N ALA A 90 -9.00 -4.94 1.03
CA ALA A 90 -9.36 -6.27 1.55
C ALA A 90 -10.88 -6.49 1.61
N GLU A 91 -11.69 -5.45 1.40
CA GLU A 91 -13.15 -5.51 1.44
C GLU A 91 -13.76 -5.94 0.07
N PRO A 92 -14.96 -6.53 0.06
CA PRO A 92 -15.76 -6.94 1.21
C PRO A 92 -15.18 -8.19 1.89
N SER A 93 -15.12 -8.19 3.24
CA SER A 93 -14.54 -9.29 4.01
C SER A 93 -15.42 -9.70 5.17
N LEU A 94 -15.95 -10.91 5.12
CA LEU A 94 -16.66 -11.52 6.24
C LEU A 94 -15.73 -11.74 7.43
N VAL A 95 -14.44 -12.00 7.16
CA VAL A 95 -13.42 -12.21 8.20
C VAL A 95 -13.27 -10.97 9.08
N LEU A 96 -13.21 -9.78 8.50
CA LEU A 96 -13.10 -8.53 9.27
C LEU A 96 -14.33 -8.31 10.16
N GLN A 97 -15.52 -8.69 9.69
CA GLN A 97 -16.76 -8.63 10.51
C GLN A 97 -16.69 -9.63 11.67
N GLN A 98 -16.25 -10.85 11.43
CA GLN A 98 -16.09 -11.87 12.45
C GLN A 98 -15.06 -11.47 13.52
N LEU A 99 -13.94 -10.86 13.12
CA LEU A 99 -12.95 -10.33 14.07
C LEU A 99 -13.57 -9.29 15.01
N ALA A 100 -14.34 -8.35 14.45
CA ALA A 100 -15.05 -7.34 15.26
C ALA A 100 -16.07 -7.98 16.24
N GLN A 101 -16.79 -9.01 15.81
CA GLN A 101 -17.73 -9.76 16.67
C GLN A 101 -17.00 -10.50 17.80
N ASN A 102 -15.74 -10.88 17.61
CA ASN A 102 -14.88 -11.49 18.62
C ASN A 102 -14.13 -10.46 19.50
N GLY A 103 -14.53 -9.19 19.47
CA GLY A 103 -13.99 -8.14 20.33
C GLY A 103 -12.68 -7.53 19.84
N VAL A 104 -12.21 -7.85 18.64
CA VAL A 104 -11.03 -7.23 18.04
C VAL A 104 -11.41 -5.87 17.45
N LYS A 105 -10.68 -4.82 17.79
CA LYS A 105 -10.87 -3.51 17.18
C LYS A 105 -10.42 -3.53 15.72
N VAL A 106 -11.34 -3.43 14.78
CA VAL A 106 -11.04 -3.37 13.35
C VAL A 106 -11.11 -1.92 12.86
N VAL A 107 -9.98 -1.41 12.34
CA VAL A 107 -9.88 -0.07 11.75
C VAL A 107 -9.71 -0.20 10.25
N ARG A 108 -10.63 0.41 9.50
CA ARG A 108 -10.59 0.44 8.03
C ARG A 108 -9.75 1.63 7.58
N VAL A 109 -8.76 1.34 6.75
CA VAL A 109 -7.86 2.34 6.18
C VAL A 109 -8.24 2.58 4.72
N PRO A 110 -8.43 3.84 4.27
CA PRO A 110 -8.88 4.14 2.91
C PRO A 110 -8.08 3.41 1.84
N GLY A 111 -8.76 2.77 0.87
CA GLY A 111 -8.17 1.97 -0.20
C GLY A 111 -8.11 2.66 -1.56
N MET A 112 -8.45 3.95 -1.65
CA MET A 112 -8.48 4.67 -2.93
C MET A 112 -7.11 4.76 -3.57
N ALA A 113 -7.06 4.46 -4.88
CA ALA A 113 -5.87 4.62 -5.72
C ALA A 113 -5.69 6.09 -6.12
N SER A 114 -5.20 6.90 -5.21
CA SER A 114 -5.00 8.35 -5.39
C SER A 114 -3.86 8.84 -4.53
N VAL A 115 -3.07 9.78 -5.04
CA VAL A 115 -2.02 10.47 -4.27
C VAL A 115 -2.58 11.20 -3.05
N ASP A 116 -3.81 11.71 -3.13
CA ASP A 116 -4.50 12.41 -2.04
C ASP A 116 -5.07 11.46 -0.98
N ALA A 117 -5.16 10.17 -1.26
CA ALA A 117 -5.60 9.19 -0.28
C ALA A 117 -4.51 8.87 0.75
N VAL A 118 -3.23 9.02 0.41
CA VAL A 118 -2.11 8.66 1.30
C VAL A 118 -2.11 9.48 2.60
N PRO A 119 -2.26 10.82 2.58
CA PRO A 119 -2.42 11.59 3.82
C PRO A 119 -3.60 11.14 4.69
N LYS A 120 -4.71 10.72 4.08
CA LYS A 120 -5.88 10.20 4.80
C LYS A 120 -5.59 8.84 5.45
N LYS A 121 -4.87 7.95 4.76
CA LYS A 121 -4.40 6.68 5.32
C LYS A 121 -3.53 6.92 6.56
N ILE A 122 -2.55 7.83 6.45
CA ILE A 122 -1.66 8.20 7.55
C ILE A 122 -2.48 8.73 8.75
N ASP A 123 -3.41 9.65 8.52
CA ASP A 123 -4.25 10.25 9.56
C ASP A 123 -5.09 9.20 10.29
N VAL A 124 -5.75 8.30 9.55
CA VAL A 124 -6.57 7.20 10.14
C VAL A 124 -5.71 6.29 11.01
N ILE A 125 -4.54 5.87 10.51
CA ILE A 125 -3.65 4.96 11.26
C ILE A 125 -3.06 5.69 12.47
N ALA A 126 -2.60 6.93 12.31
CA ALA A 126 -2.04 7.73 13.39
C ALA A 126 -3.04 7.95 14.53
N LYS A 127 -4.31 8.23 14.21
CA LYS A 127 -5.39 8.35 15.21
C LYS A 127 -5.65 7.01 15.91
N ALA A 128 -5.69 5.91 15.17
CA ALA A 128 -5.91 4.59 15.74
C ALA A 128 -4.83 4.18 16.74
N LEU A 129 -3.58 4.60 16.49
CA LEU A 129 -2.38 4.30 17.28
C LEU A 129 -2.03 5.38 18.32
N ASN A 130 -2.82 6.45 18.46
CA ASN A 130 -2.53 7.61 19.31
C ASN A 130 -1.18 8.29 18.99
N ARG A 131 -0.83 8.38 17.70
CA ARG A 131 0.43 8.95 17.18
C ARG A 131 0.18 10.11 16.20
N GLN A 132 -0.75 11.02 16.56
CA GLN A 132 -1.20 12.09 15.67
C GLN A 132 -0.07 13.05 15.29
N ALA A 133 0.82 13.39 16.25
CA ALA A 133 1.94 14.28 16.00
C ALA A 133 2.95 13.68 15.00
N GLU A 134 3.21 12.38 15.08
CA GLU A 134 4.04 11.64 14.13
C GLU A 134 3.35 11.58 12.77
N GLY A 135 2.02 11.37 12.76
CA GLY A 135 1.20 11.38 11.56
C GLY A 135 1.26 12.71 10.80
N GLU A 136 1.14 13.83 11.49
CA GLU A 136 1.25 15.18 10.90
C GLU A 136 2.63 15.40 10.25
N LYS A 137 3.71 15.01 10.92
CA LYS A 137 5.07 15.08 10.37
C LYS A 137 5.23 14.20 9.12
N LEU A 138 4.70 12.98 9.16
CA LEU A 138 4.77 12.05 8.05
C LEU A 138 3.98 12.58 6.84
N ILE A 139 2.79 13.16 7.06
CA ILE A 139 1.98 13.81 6.02
C ILE A 139 2.73 15.00 5.41
N ALA A 140 3.37 15.83 6.23
CA ALA A 140 4.15 16.98 5.74
C ALA A 140 5.33 16.49 4.86
N THR A 141 6.05 15.46 5.30
CA THR A 141 7.14 14.85 4.53
C THR A 141 6.64 14.30 3.20
N TYR A 142 5.54 13.53 3.21
CA TYR A 142 4.93 12.99 2.00
C TYR A 142 4.54 14.10 1.01
N ARG A 143 3.87 15.16 1.48
CA ARG A 143 3.48 16.29 0.63
C ARG A 143 4.69 17.01 0.02
N THR A 144 5.76 17.19 0.77
CA THR A 144 7.02 17.77 0.26
C THR A 144 7.61 16.90 -0.84
N GLN A 145 7.68 15.59 -0.64
CA GLN A 145 8.16 14.65 -1.66
C GLN A 145 7.27 14.65 -2.91
N LEU A 146 5.96 14.67 -2.72
CA LEU A 146 4.99 14.68 -3.81
C LEU A 146 5.09 15.97 -4.65
N SER A 147 5.24 17.13 -4.01
CA SER A 147 5.35 18.42 -4.70
C SER A 147 6.63 18.56 -5.54
N ALA A 148 7.64 17.75 -5.28
CA ALA A 148 8.86 17.71 -6.09
C ALA A 148 8.71 16.90 -7.39
N VAL A 149 7.63 16.12 -7.53
CA VAL A 149 7.39 15.31 -8.72
C VAL A 149 6.74 16.14 -9.81
N LYS A 150 7.38 16.19 -10.99
CA LYS A 150 6.78 16.83 -12.17
C LYS A 150 5.58 16.04 -12.68
N HIS A 151 4.55 16.74 -13.09
CA HIS A 151 3.30 16.13 -13.58
C HIS A 151 2.76 16.82 -14.86
N ASP A 152 3.56 17.71 -15.47
CA ASP A 152 3.20 18.32 -16.75
C ASP A 152 2.91 17.24 -17.80
N PRO A 153 1.91 17.45 -18.68
CA PRO A 153 1.55 16.46 -19.69
C PRO A 153 2.71 16.02 -20.57
N LEU A 154 2.83 14.73 -20.77
CA LEU A 154 3.80 14.09 -21.68
C LEU A 154 3.06 13.27 -22.74
N PRO A 155 3.50 13.31 -24.02
CA PRO A 155 2.89 12.52 -25.08
C PRO A 155 3.37 11.05 -25.07
N VAL A 156 3.70 10.50 -23.90
CA VAL A 156 4.23 9.15 -23.71
C VAL A 156 3.12 8.22 -23.24
N LYS A 157 2.99 7.09 -23.93
CA LYS A 157 2.01 6.04 -23.60
C LYS A 157 2.67 4.91 -22.85
N MET A 158 2.12 4.56 -21.69
CA MET A 158 2.56 3.45 -20.86
C MET A 158 1.52 2.36 -20.81
N LEU A 159 1.93 1.10 -20.98
CA LEU A 159 1.08 -0.08 -20.83
C LEU A 159 1.49 -0.85 -19.58
N PHE A 160 0.63 -0.89 -18.58
CA PHE A 160 0.82 -1.82 -17.47
C PHE A 160 0.25 -3.20 -17.80
N VAL A 161 1.11 -4.21 -17.65
CA VAL A 161 0.74 -5.61 -17.82
C VAL A 161 0.79 -6.31 -16.47
N MET A 162 -0.37 -6.79 -16.02
CA MET A 162 -0.48 -7.64 -14.84
C MET A 162 -0.35 -9.09 -15.26
N SER A 163 0.58 -9.81 -14.65
CA SER A 163 0.77 -11.26 -14.78
C SER A 163 0.88 -11.86 -13.41
N HIS A 164 0.15 -12.94 -13.15
CA HIS A 164 0.15 -13.59 -11.84
C HIS A 164 -0.04 -15.10 -12.01
N GLY A 165 0.83 -15.88 -11.39
CA GLY A 165 0.70 -17.32 -11.11
C GLY A 165 -0.13 -18.16 -12.10
N GLY A 166 0.25 -18.24 -13.38
CA GLY A 166 -0.44 -19.08 -14.37
C GLY A 166 -1.75 -18.49 -14.95
N MET A 167 -2.13 -17.28 -14.56
CA MET A 167 -3.25 -16.56 -15.18
C MET A 167 -2.85 -15.92 -16.49
N THR A 168 -3.82 -15.75 -17.39
CA THR A 168 -3.65 -14.95 -18.61
C THR A 168 -3.21 -13.54 -18.27
N SER A 169 -2.18 -13.04 -18.93
CA SER A 169 -1.71 -11.64 -18.73
C SER A 169 -2.81 -10.65 -19.09
N MET A 170 -2.97 -9.62 -18.27
CA MET A 170 -4.04 -8.64 -18.38
C MET A 170 -3.47 -7.24 -18.56
N ALA A 171 -4.12 -6.43 -19.37
CA ALA A 171 -3.84 -5.00 -19.49
C ALA A 171 -4.68 -4.19 -18.50
N ALA A 172 -4.09 -3.17 -17.89
CA ALA A 172 -4.81 -2.22 -17.06
C ALA A 172 -5.46 -1.15 -17.95
N GLY A 173 -6.79 -1.10 -17.96
CA GLY A 173 -7.56 -0.02 -18.54
C GLY A 173 -7.76 1.14 -17.56
N GLN A 174 -8.76 1.97 -17.84
CA GLN A 174 -9.18 3.09 -16.99
C GLN A 174 -9.68 2.59 -15.63
N ASP A 175 -9.74 3.46 -14.64
CA ASP A 175 -10.20 3.17 -13.27
C ASP A 175 -9.41 2.06 -12.57
N THR A 176 -8.11 1.93 -12.88
CA THR A 176 -7.18 1.04 -12.18
C THR A 176 -6.14 1.84 -11.41
N ALA A 177 -5.52 1.22 -10.40
CA ALA A 177 -4.40 1.82 -9.69
C ALA A 177 -3.23 2.15 -10.63
N ALA A 178 -2.96 1.30 -11.63
CA ALA A 178 -1.95 1.55 -12.64
C ALA A 178 -2.29 2.77 -13.52
N ASP A 179 -3.56 2.91 -13.92
CA ASP A 179 -4.05 4.08 -14.67
C ASP A 179 -3.86 5.37 -13.86
N ALA A 180 -4.28 5.36 -12.61
CA ALA A 180 -4.12 6.51 -11.72
C ALA A 180 -2.64 6.88 -11.51
N MET A 181 -1.76 5.88 -11.39
CA MET A 181 -0.32 6.12 -11.23
C MET A 181 0.32 6.68 -12.50
N ILE A 182 0.00 6.13 -13.67
CA ILE A 182 0.49 6.61 -14.98
C ILE A 182 0.05 8.05 -15.23
N THR A 183 -1.22 8.36 -14.98
CA THR A 183 -1.78 9.69 -15.23
C THR A 183 -1.27 10.73 -14.24
N SER A 184 -0.96 10.34 -13.00
CA SER A 184 -0.42 11.22 -11.96
C SER A 184 0.94 11.84 -12.33
N VAL A 185 1.70 11.24 -13.24
CA VAL A 185 2.99 11.76 -13.73
C VAL A 185 2.90 12.47 -15.07
N GLY A 186 1.68 12.75 -15.55
CA GLY A 186 1.43 13.41 -16.85
C GLY A 186 1.57 12.50 -18.07
N ALA A 187 1.85 11.21 -17.89
CA ALA A 187 1.86 10.22 -18.97
C ALA A 187 0.44 9.74 -19.32
N LYS A 188 0.30 8.99 -20.40
CA LYS A 188 -0.98 8.45 -20.86
C LYS A 188 -1.01 6.93 -20.65
N ASN A 189 -2.09 6.43 -20.06
CA ASN A 189 -2.34 4.99 -20.12
C ASN A 189 -2.59 4.60 -21.58
N ALA A 190 -1.83 3.62 -22.10
CA ALA A 190 -1.96 3.17 -23.48
C ALA A 190 -3.32 2.49 -23.75
N MET A 191 -3.91 1.88 -22.71
CA MET A 191 -5.19 1.17 -22.80
C MET A 191 -6.36 2.07 -22.42
N GLN A 192 -6.99 2.65 -23.43
CA GLN A 192 -8.18 3.49 -23.31
C GLN A 192 -9.42 2.75 -23.82
N GLY A 193 -10.63 3.27 -23.50
CA GLY A 193 -11.89 2.74 -24.01
C GLY A 193 -12.46 1.54 -23.23
N PHE A 194 -11.84 1.15 -22.12
CA PHE A 194 -12.41 0.18 -21.17
C PHE A 194 -11.90 0.45 -19.75
N SER A 195 -12.71 0.06 -18.78
CA SER A 195 -12.36 0.13 -17.35
C SER A 195 -11.89 -1.21 -16.82
N ARG A 196 -11.10 -1.16 -15.73
CA ARG A 196 -10.53 -2.32 -15.04
C ARG A 196 -9.51 -3.08 -15.87
N TYR A 197 -9.31 -4.36 -15.54
CA TYR A 197 -8.34 -5.23 -16.21
C TYR A 197 -9.05 -6.10 -17.25
N ARG A 198 -8.42 -6.25 -18.42
CA ARG A 198 -8.85 -7.16 -19.49
C ARG A 198 -7.69 -8.01 -19.99
N PRO A 199 -7.95 -9.25 -20.49
CA PRO A 199 -6.92 -10.06 -21.11
C PRO A 199 -6.22 -9.29 -22.24
N LEU A 200 -4.90 -9.46 -22.34
CA LEU A 200 -4.13 -8.90 -23.45
C LEU A 200 -4.62 -9.49 -24.77
N SER A 201 -4.93 -8.63 -25.75
CA SER A 201 -5.11 -9.03 -27.13
C SER A 201 -4.00 -8.45 -28.00
N GLN A 202 -3.57 -9.21 -29.00
CA GLN A 202 -2.51 -8.76 -29.91
C GLN A 202 -2.90 -7.45 -30.62
N GLU A 203 -4.12 -7.39 -31.16
CA GLU A 203 -4.64 -6.22 -31.87
C GLU A 203 -4.72 -5.00 -30.94
N GLY A 204 -5.24 -5.16 -29.71
CA GLY A 204 -5.36 -4.09 -28.73
C GLY A 204 -4.00 -3.52 -28.33
N VAL A 205 -3.00 -4.38 -28.11
CA VAL A 205 -1.63 -3.96 -27.77
C VAL A 205 -0.98 -3.21 -28.94
N ILE A 206 -1.10 -3.71 -30.16
CA ILE A 206 -0.55 -3.05 -31.36
C ILE A 206 -1.22 -1.69 -31.58
N ALA A 207 -2.56 -1.62 -31.50
CA ALA A 207 -3.31 -0.39 -31.71
C ALA A 207 -3.04 0.67 -30.63
N SER A 208 -2.84 0.25 -29.39
CA SER A 208 -2.49 1.17 -28.29
C SER A 208 -1.11 1.79 -28.42
N ALA A 209 -0.19 1.12 -29.16
CA ALA A 209 1.17 1.56 -29.45
C ALA A 209 1.90 2.14 -28.22
N PRO A 210 2.11 1.37 -27.14
CA PRO A 210 2.82 1.85 -25.95
C PRO A 210 4.28 2.17 -26.25
N ASP A 211 4.78 3.22 -25.65
CA ASP A 211 6.18 3.64 -25.68
C ASP A 211 7.02 2.92 -24.62
N ILE A 212 6.38 2.57 -23.49
CA ILE A 212 6.99 1.88 -22.36
C ILE A 212 6.02 0.80 -21.86
N LEU A 213 6.58 -0.37 -21.52
CA LEU A 213 5.86 -1.38 -20.73
C LEU A 213 6.14 -1.16 -19.24
N LEU A 214 5.10 -1.26 -18.43
CA LEU A 214 5.22 -1.33 -16.97
C LEU A 214 4.88 -2.75 -16.53
N LEU A 215 5.76 -3.35 -15.78
CA LEU A 215 5.53 -4.65 -15.14
C LEU A 215 6.00 -4.59 -13.69
N THR A 216 5.52 -5.56 -12.91
CA THR A 216 6.05 -5.76 -11.58
C THR A 216 7.11 -6.86 -11.59
N ALA A 217 7.98 -6.86 -10.58
CA ALA A 217 9.02 -7.88 -10.44
C ALA A 217 8.41 -9.30 -10.35
N ASP A 218 7.31 -9.44 -9.58
CA ASP A 218 6.58 -10.70 -9.44
C ASP A 218 5.85 -11.07 -10.75
N GLY A 219 5.34 -10.08 -11.48
CA GLY A 219 4.75 -10.28 -12.81
C GLY A 219 5.75 -10.89 -13.80
N ILE A 220 6.98 -10.36 -13.85
CA ILE A 220 8.06 -10.90 -14.71
C ILE A 220 8.43 -12.32 -14.30
N LYS A 221 8.56 -12.58 -12.99
CA LYS A 221 8.82 -13.91 -12.47
C LYS A 221 7.72 -14.89 -12.86
N SER A 222 6.46 -14.47 -12.76
CA SER A 222 5.28 -15.25 -13.14
C SER A 222 5.25 -15.60 -14.64
N LEU A 223 5.77 -14.71 -15.50
CA LEU A 223 5.93 -14.96 -16.94
C LEU A 223 7.06 -15.95 -17.27
N GLY A 224 7.96 -16.24 -16.33
CA GLY A 224 9.15 -17.06 -16.57
C GLY A 224 10.39 -16.26 -16.97
N GLY A 225 10.41 -14.96 -16.72
CA GLY A 225 11.55 -14.07 -16.92
C GLY A 225 11.34 -12.96 -17.96
N MET A 226 12.33 -12.08 -18.07
CA MET A 226 12.29 -10.91 -18.94
C MET A 226 12.11 -11.25 -20.41
N ASP A 227 12.70 -12.34 -20.89
CA ASP A 227 12.59 -12.77 -22.29
C ASP A 227 11.15 -13.10 -22.71
N GLN A 228 10.31 -13.51 -21.76
CA GLN A 228 8.90 -13.81 -22.01
C GLN A 228 8.05 -12.54 -22.15
N VAL A 229 8.48 -11.43 -21.56
CA VAL A 229 7.80 -10.13 -21.70
C VAL A 229 7.69 -9.73 -23.17
N TRP A 230 8.76 -9.96 -23.95
CA TRP A 230 8.82 -9.59 -25.37
C TRP A 230 8.00 -10.52 -26.28
N LYS A 231 7.59 -11.67 -25.76
CA LYS A 231 6.72 -12.65 -26.43
C LYS A 231 5.23 -12.46 -26.13
N LEU A 232 4.91 -11.50 -25.25
CA LEU A 232 3.50 -11.16 -24.97
C LEU A 232 2.79 -10.72 -26.26
N PRO A 233 1.47 -11.00 -26.38
CA PRO A 233 0.70 -10.70 -27.59
C PRO A 233 0.87 -9.25 -28.06
N GLY A 234 1.34 -9.06 -29.29
CA GLY A 234 1.50 -7.77 -29.94
C GLY A 234 2.67 -6.91 -29.47
N VAL A 235 3.29 -7.21 -28.33
CA VAL A 235 4.34 -6.36 -27.72
C VAL A 235 5.51 -6.11 -28.66
N ALA A 236 6.04 -7.13 -29.36
CA ALA A 236 7.18 -6.99 -30.25
C ALA A 236 6.93 -5.98 -31.40
N MET A 237 5.68 -5.70 -31.75
CA MET A 237 5.30 -4.78 -32.82
C MET A 237 5.14 -3.33 -32.36
N THR A 238 5.13 -3.09 -31.05
CA THR A 238 4.96 -1.76 -30.45
C THR A 238 6.27 -0.99 -30.37
N PRO A 239 6.25 0.35 -30.20
CA PRO A 239 7.44 1.15 -29.91
C PRO A 239 8.20 0.62 -28.67
N ALA A 240 7.50 0.25 -27.60
CA ALA A 240 8.11 -0.34 -26.40
C ALA A 240 8.86 -1.64 -26.70
N GLY A 241 8.23 -2.55 -27.45
CA GLY A 241 8.85 -3.83 -27.82
C GLY A 241 10.06 -3.71 -28.74
N LYS A 242 9.96 -2.86 -29.77
CA LYS A 242 11.05 -2.58 -30.72
C LYS A 242 12.28 -2.00 -30.03
N ASN A 243 12.09 -1.12 -29.08
CA ASN A 243 13.16 -0.42 -28.35
C ASN A 243 13.51 -1.08 -27.01
N LYS A 244 12.90 -2.21 -26.67
CA LYS A 244 13.08 -2.91 -25.39
C LYS A 244 12.89 -2.02 -24.16
N ARG A 245 11.91 -1.10 -24.22
CA ARG A 245 11.62 -0.16 -23.14
C ARG A 245 10.64 -0.79 -22.13
N VAL A 246 11.16 -1.15 -20.98
CA VAL A 246 10.38 -1.69 -19.86
C VAL A 246 10.83 -1.02 -18.57
N LEU A 247 9.87 -0.66 -17.73
CA LEU A 247 10.12 -0.26 -16.36
C LEU A 247 9.54 -1.33 -15.42
N VAL A 248 10.40 -1.83 -14.54
CA VAL A 248 10.04 -2.84 -13.54
C VAL A 248 9.94 -2.18 -12.19
N LEU A 249 8.81 -2.34 -11.53
CA LEU A 249 8.52 -1.76 -10.24
C LEU A 249 8.09 -2.84 -9.24
N ASP A 250 8.08 -2.49 -7.97
CA ASP A 250 7.50 -3.32 -6.92
C ASP A 250 5.96 -3.21 -6.95
N ASP A 251 5.26 -4.32 -6.75
CA ASP A 251 3.80 -4.41 -6.86
C ASP A 251 3.09 -3.42 -5.93
N MET A 252 3.41 -3.46 -4.63
CA MET A 252 2.75 -2.59 -3.66
C MET A 252 3.15 -1.13 -3.80
N SER A 253 4.37 -0.85 -4.26
CA SER A 253 4.80 0.51 -4.55
C SER A 253 4.03 1.13 -5.70
N LEU A 254 3.78 0.34 -6.76
CA LEU A 254 3.05 0.81 -7.95
C LEU A 254 1.53 0.90 -7.71
N LEU A 255 0.95 -0.11 -7.06
CA LEU A 255 -0.50 -0.28 -7.00
C LEU A 255 -1.13 0.09 -5.66
N GLY A 256 -0.34 0.15 -4.59
CA GLY A 256 -0.85 0.34 -3.22
C GLY A 256 -1.13 1.78 -2.82
N PHE A 257 -0.57 2.77 -3.50
CA PHE A 257 -0.64 4.17 -3.09
C PHE A 257 -0.31 4.34 -1.61
N GLY A 258 0.95 4.06 -1.26
CA GLY A 258 1.52 4.18 0.08
C GLY A 258 2.59 5.27 0.16
N LEU A 259 3.49 5.14 1.12
CA LEU A 259 4.59 6.10 1.34
C LEU A 259 5.58 6.16 0.18
N GLN A 260 5.67 5.10 -0.64
CA GLN A 260 6.57 5.03 -1.79
C GLN A 260 6.02 5.74 -3.04
N THR A 261 4.78 6.20 -3.02
CA THR A 261 4.11 6.83 -4.17
C THR A 261 4.94 7.93 -4.82
N PRO A 262 5.52 8.92 -4.10
CA PRO A 262 6.34 9.96 -4.75
C PRO A 262 7.60 9.41 -5.44
N ALA A 263 8.23 8.39 -4.85
CA ALA A 263 9.42 7.77 -5.43
C ALA A 263 9.08 7.00 -6.72
N VAL A 264 7.98 6.27 -6.74
CA VAL A 264 7.49 5.57 -7.94
C VAL A 264 7.10 6.56 -9.02
N MET A 265 6.38 7.63 -8.66
CA MET A 265 6.05 8.70 -9.61
C MET A 265 7.31 9.31 -10.23
N THR A 266 8.36 9.54 -9.44
CA THR A 266 9.65 10.03 -9.95
C THR A 266 10.26 9.06 -10.96
N GLN A 267 10.27 7.77 -10.69
CA GLN A 267 10.79 6.74 -11.61
C GLN A 267 9.98 6.69 -12.91
N LEU A 268 8.65 6.71 -12.81
CA LEU A 268 7.76 6.76 -13.99
C LEU A 268 8.01 8.01 -14.84
N ARG A 269 8.11 9.17 -14.19
CA ARG A 269 8.38 10.43 -14.86
C ARG A 269 9.72 10.42 -15.59
N GLN A 270 10.79 9.97 -14.95
CA GLN A 270 12.10 9.83 -15.55
C GLN A 270 12.09 8.86 -16.74
N ALA A 271 11.43 7.72 -16.60
CA ALA A 271 11.27 6.77 -17.70
C ALA A 271 10.53 7.40 -18.88
N ALA A 272 9.49 8.19 -18.64
CA ALA A 272 8.74 8.90 -19.67
C ALA A 272 9.59 9.97 -20.37
N GLU A 273 10.34 10.77 -19.62
CA GLU A 273 11.22 11.82 -20.18
C GLU A 273 12.34 11.25 -21.04
N ASN A 274 12.74 10.00 -20.82
CA ASN A 274 13.79 9.30 -21.58
C ASN A 274 13.27 8.61 -22.87
N VAL A 275 12.01 8.74 -23.22
CA VAL A 275 11.40 8.18 -24.46
C VAL A 275 11.66 9.08 -25.67
N LYS A 276 12.73 9.71 -25.77
CA LYS A 276 13.07 10.54 -26.96
C LYS A 276 13.48 9.68 -28.16
#